data_eec30ad32ba96b4781e460400342b651
#
_entry.id   eec30ad32ba96b4781e460400342b651
#
_cell.length_a   1.000
_cell.length_b   1.000
_cell.length_c   1.000
_cell.angle_alpha   90.00
_cell.angle_beta   90.00
_cell.angle_gamma   90.00
#
_symmetry.space_group_name_H-M   'P 1'
#
loop_
_entity.id
_entity.type
_entity.pdbx_description
1 polymer ?
#
loop_
_entity_poly.entity_id
_entity_poly.type
_entity_poly.pdbx_seq_one_letter_code
_entity_poly.pdbx_strand_id
1 'polypeptide(L)'
;LKLTQIATPTTPETKAGLNFELLATDGQARRGRMTLNHGVVETPIFMPVGTYGTVKAMLPHELLEVGAQIVLGNTFHLWLRPGTEVIAKHDGLHGFMQWNKPLLTDSGGFQVFSLQGMRKISEEGVKFASPIDGARLFLTPEESMRIQTALNSDIAMVFDECTPYMINDRPATSEEAARSMRMSLRWARRSRESFNTLNNPNALFGIVQGGMFETLRDESLEGLKEIGFHGYAIGGLSVGEPKADMLRILNHVAPRLPEQSPRYLMGVGTPEDLVEGVAQGIDMFDCVMPTRNARNGWLFTRFGDVKIRNAKYRDDTRPLDPSCSCHTCTNFSLSYLHHLQRANEITGARLNTLHNLHFYLTIMSEMREAIANGTFNAWRKQFAIDRASKSVQ
;
A
#
# COMPACT_ATOMS: atom_id res chain seq x y z
N LEU A 1 -31.72 -49.77 -8.85
CA LEU A 1 -30.58 -49.09 -8.19
C LEU A 1 -30.16 -47.88 -9.05
N LYS A 2 -30.57 -46.67 -8.63
CA LYS A 2 -30.11 -45.42 -9.25
C LYS A 2 -28.77 -45.05 -8.62
N LEU A 3 -27.72 -45.00 -9.43
CA LEU A 3 -26.41 -44.47 -9.05
C LEU A 3 -26.51 -42.93 -8.94
N THR A 4 -26.39 -42.43 -7.72
CA THR A 4 -26.25 -41.01 -7.42
C THR A 4 -24.85 -40.59 -7.86
N GLN A 5 -24.74 -39.76 -8.87
CA GLN A 5 -23.47 -39.10 -9.26
C GLN A 5 -23.04 -38.16 -8.13
N ILE A 6 -21.92 -38.48 -7.51
CA ILE A 6 -21.23 -37.59 -6.58
C ILE A 6 -20.58 -36.48 -7.43
N ALA A 7 -21.04 -35.24 -7.26
CA ALA A 7 -20.42 -34.08 -7.88
C ALA A 7 -18.98 -33.93 -7.32
N THR A 8 -18.00 -34.03 -8.19
CA THR A 8 -16.61 -33.67 -7.90
C THR A 8 -16.55 -32.20 -7.53
N PRO A 9 -15.87 -31.79 -6.44
CA PRO A 9 -15.68 -30.40 -6.14
C PRO A 9 -14.83 -29.76 -7.26
N THR A 10 -15.38 -28.74 -7.91
CA THR A 10 -14.65 -27.91 -8.86
C THR A 10 -13.53 -27.18 -8.12
N THR A 11 -12.29 -27.53 -8.38
CA THR A 11 -11.11 -26.73 -8.00
C THR A 11 -11.31 -25.32 -8.56
N PRO A 12 -11.14 -24.26 -7.75
CA PRO A 12 -11.23 -22.89 -8.27
C PRO A 12 -10.18 -22.70 -9.37
N GLU A 13 -10.61 -22.18 -10.52
CA GLU A 13 -9.70 -21.80 -11.60
C GLU A 13 -8.67 -20.81 -11.04
N THR A 14 -7.42 -21.23 -10.97
CA THR A 14 -6.29 -20.35 -10.61
C THR A 14 -6.15 -19.29 -11.71
N LYS A 15 -6.47 -18.05 -11.38
CA LYS A 15 -6.24 -16.93 -12.30
C LYS A 15 -4.73 -16.82 -12.52
N ALA A 16 -4.29 -16.78 -13.78
CA ALA A 16 -2.87 -16.55 -14.10
C ALA A 16 -2.36 -15.29 -13.38
N GLY A 17 -1.14 -15.36 -12.85
CA GLY A 17 -0.46 -14.22 -12.20
C GLY A 17 -0.66 -14.07 -10.71
N LEU A 18 -1.73 -14.63 -10.12
CA LEU A 18 -1.96 -14.61 -8.68
C LEU A 18 -2.86 -15.77 -8.23
N ASN A 19 -2.41 -16.49 -7.23
CA ASN A 19 -3.25 -17.37 -6.43
C ASN A 19 -3.39 -16.80 -5.01
N PHE A 20 -4.64 -16.66 -4.54
CA PHE A 20 -4.94 -16.19 -3.18
C PHE A 20 -5.66 -17.29 -2.40
N GLU A 21 -5.13 -17.62 -1.24
CA GLU A 21 -5.70 -18.60 -0.31
C GLU A 21 -6.07 -17.89 1.00
N LEU A 22 -7.34 -17.93 1.40
CA LEU A 22 -7.78 -17.52 2.73
C LEU A 22 -7.51 -18.65 3.72
N LEU A 23 -6.56 -18.45 4.65
CA LEU A 23 -6.07 -19.49 5.55
C LEU A 23 -6.81 -19.52 6.90
N ALA A 24 -7.18 -18.34 7.43
CA ALA A 24 -7.89 -18.21 8.70
C ALA A 24 -8.64 -16.88 8.79
N THR A 25 -9.63 -16.82 9.66
CA THR A 25 -10.35 -15.59 10.02
C THR A 25 -10.57 -15.52 11.53
N ASP A 26 -10.59 -14.29 12.08
CA ASP A 26 -11.03 -14.00 13.44
C ASP A 26 -11.91 -12.75 13.41
N GLY A 27 -13.22 -12.93 13.54
CA GLY A 27 -14.21 -11.93 13.18
C GLY A 27 -14.13 -11.60 11.70
N GLN A 28 -13.91 -10.33 11.34
CA GLN A 28 -13.68 -9.90 9.96
C GLN A 28 -12.19 -9.91 9.57
N ALA A 29 -11.28 -9.97 10.53
CA ALA A 29 -9.85 -10.03 10.26
C ALA A 29 -9.51 -11.33 9.52
N ARG A 30 -8.61 -11.21 8.51
CA ARG A 30 -8.28 -12.27 7.58
C ARG A 30 -6.79 -12.57 7.61
N ARG A 31 -6.43 -13.83 7.60
CA ARG A 31 -5.08 -14.31 7.28
C ARG A 31 -5.12 -15.05 5.97
N GLY A 32 -4.35 -14.62 5.00
CA GLY A 32 -4.26 -15.24 3.69
C GLY A 32 -2.84 -15.40 3.20
N ARG A 33 -2.73 -15.98 2.01
CA ARG A 33 -1.48 -16.18 1.29
C ARG A 33 -1.67 -15.85 -0.17
N MET A 34 -0.83 -14.98 -0.71
CA MET A 34 -0.72 -14.71 -2.13
C MET A 34 0.50 -15.41 -2.70
N THR A 35 0.31 -16.21 -3.75
CA THR A 35 1.42 -16.74 -4.56
C THR A 35 1.47 -15.95 -5.86
N LEU A 36 2.60 -15.30 -6.09
CA LEU A 36 2.91 -14.43 -7.22
C LEU A 36 4.12 -14.97 -7.99
N ASN A 37 4.44 -14.39 -9.15
CA ASN A 37 5.53 -14.89 -10.00
C ASN A 37 6.91 -14.83 -9.31
N HIS A 38 7.15 -13.84 -8.44
CA HIS A 38 8.43 -13.70 -7.72
C HIS A 38 8.36 -14.14 -6.25
N GLY A 39 7.33 -14.88 -5.85
CA GLY A 39 7.28 -15.50 -4.52
C GLY A 39 5.96 -15.38 -3.80
N VAL A 40 6.01 -15.72 -2.52
CA VAL A 40 4.83 -15.79 -1.65
C VAL A 40 4.79 -14.56 -0.73
N VAL A 41 3.58 -14.04 -0.49
CA VAL A 41 3.28 -12.97 0.45
C VAL A 41 2.21 -13.43 1.43
N GLU A 42 2.54 -13.44 2.72
CA GLU A 42 1.59 -13.73 3.81
C GLU A 42 0.83 -12.45 4.18
N THR A 43 -0.49 -12.51 4.25
CA THR A 43 -1.34 -11.35 4.60
C THR A 43 -1.98 -11.52 5.98
N PRO A 44 -2.28 -10.40 6.69
CA PRO A 44 -2.08 -9.01 6.30
C PRO A 44 -0.60 -8.63 6.18
N ILE A 45 -0.30 -7.68 5.26
CA ILE A 45 1.06 -7.23 4.97
C ILE A 45 1.13 -5.72 4.76
N PHE A 46 2.24 -5.12 5.19
CA PHE A 46 2.61 -3.75 4.85
C PHE A 46 3.67 -3.76 3.74
N MET A 47 3.50 -2.91 2.72
CA MET A 47 4.42 -2.76 1.59
C MET A 47 5.27 -1.49 1.78
N PRO A 48 6.58 -1.61 2.06
CA PRO A 48 7.46 -0.45 2.04
C PRO A 48 7.46 0.24 0.67
N VAL A 49 7.42 1.59 0.66
CA VAL A 49 7.32 2.38 -0.57
C VAL A 49 8.69 2.68 -1.14
N GLY A 50 8.97 2.14 -2.33
CA GLY A 50 10.20 2.33 -3.10
C GLY A 50 10.00 3.24 -4.31
N THR A 51 9.77 4.54 -4.10
CA THR A 51 9.34 5.53 -5.11
C THR A 51 10.17 5.53 -6.39
N TYR A 52 11.49 5.42 -6.30
CA TYR A 52 12.43 5.42 -7.43
C TYR A 52 13.14 4.07 -7.60
N GLY A 53 12.44 2.95 -7.35
CA GLY A 53 13.08 1.64 -7.34
C GLY A 53 13.97 1.43 -6.12
N THR A 54 13.74 2.18 -5.04
CA THR A 54 14.44 2.03 -3.76
C THR A 54 13.57 2.52 -2.63
N VAL A 55 13.52 1.77 -1.54
CA VAL A 55 12.98 2.26 -0.27
C VAL A 55 14.03 3.17 0.35
N LYS A 56 13.67 4.44 0.58
CA LYS A 56 14.64 5.47 0.98
C LYS A 56 15.42 5.06 2.22
N ALA A 57 16.76 5.15 2.10
CA ALA A 57 17.75 4.82 3.12
C ALA A 57 17.85 3.31 3.49
N MET A 58 17.31 2.39 2.65
CA MET A 58 17.35 0.94 2.87
C MET A 58 17.97 0.23 1.68
N LEU A 59 18.82 -0.74 1.95
CA LEU A 59 19.32 -1.69 0.96
C LEU A 59 18.36 -2.89 0.84
N PRO A 60 18.32 -3.60 -0.31
CA PRO A 60 17.43 -4.74 -0.49
C PRO A 60 17.57 -5.84 0.57
N HIS A 61 18.79 -6.18 0.99
CA HIS A 61 19.00 -7.19 2.04
C HIS A 61 18.47 -6.74 3.40
N GLU A 62 18.57 -5.45 3.75
CA GLU A 62 18.01 -4.91 5.01
C GLU A 62 16.46 -4.96 5.00
N LEU A 63 15.83 -4.78 3.83
CA LEU A 63 14.39 -4.97 3.69
C LEU A 63 13.99 -6.42 3.96
N LEU A 64 14.81 -7.40 3.52
CA LEU A 64 14.58 -8.81 3.84
C LEU A 64 14.77 -9.08 5.34
N GLU A 65 15.80 -8.53 5.95
CA GLU A 65 16.10 -8.67 7.39
C GLU A 65 14.98 -8.11 8.28
N VAL A 66 14.34 -7.00 7.89
CA VAL A 66 13.17 -6.46 8.62
C VAL A 66 11.86 -7.16 8.27
N GLY A 67 11.88 -8.18 7.39
CA GLY A 67 10.73 -9.03 7.08
C GLY A 67 9.83 -8.53 5.94
N ALA A 68 10.31 -7.64 5.07
CA ALA A 68 9.56 -7.22 3.90
C ALA A 68 9.42 -8.39 2.90
N GLN A 69 8.19 -8.63 2.44
CA GLN A 69 7.87 -9.69 1.48
C GLN A 69 7.47 -9.14 0.12
N ILE A 70 7.08 -7.88 0.05
CA ILE A 70 6.66 -7.16 -1.14
C ILE A 70 7.01 -5.67 -0.97
N VAL A 71 7.34 -5.00 -2.06
CA VAL A 71 7.67 -3.56 -2.10
C VAL A 71 6.80 -2.87 -3.15
N LEU A 72 6.42 -1.62 -2.91
CA LEU A 72 5.67 -0.80 -3.86
C LEU A 72 6.61 0.14 -4.62
N GLY A 73 6.54 0.13 -5.96
CA GLY A 73 7.18 1.08 -6.86
C GLY A 73 6.20 2.11 -7.41
N ASN A 74 6.65 3.35 -7.65
CA ASN A 74 5.78 4.38 -8.22
C ASN A 74 6.00 4.52 -9.73
N THR A 75 5.02 4.13 -10.51
CA THR A 75 5.01 4.13 -11.98
C THR A 75 5.37 5.49 -12.57
N PHE A 76 4.74 6.56 -12.10
CA PHE A 76 5.00 7.92 -12.57
C PHE A 76 6.49 8.31 -12.44
N HIS A 77 7.08 8.10 -11.28
CA HIS A 77 8.47 8.47 -11.02
C HIS A 77 9.45 7.64 -11.84
N LEU A 78 9.21 6.35 -11.96
CA LEU A 78 10.07 5.42 -12.69
C LEU A 78 9.97 5.62 -14.20
N TRP A 79 8.78 5.98 -14.72
CA TRP A 79 8.58 6.37 -16.10
C TRP A 79 9.35 7.63 -16.48
N LEU A 80 9.31 8.66 -15.63
CA LEU A 80 10.03 9.90 -15.88
C LEU A 80 11.54 9.75 -15.70
N ARG A 81 11.98 8.93 -14.74
CA ARG A 81 13.41 8.72 -14.44
C ARG A 81 13.61 7.38 -13.70
N PRO A 82 14.39 6.44 -14.22
CA PRO A 82 15.31 6.57 -15.37
C PRO A 82 14.62 6.39 -16.74
N GLY A 83 13.32 6.07 -16.77
CA GLY A 83 12.57 5.69 -17.97
C GLY A 83 12.45 4.18 -18.13
N THR A 84 11.35 3.76 -18.78
CA THR A 84 11.03 2.33 -18.97
C THR A 84 12.05 1.58 -19.79
N GLU A 85 12.70 2.25 -20.77
CA GLU A 85 13.72 1.63 -21.62
C GLU A 85 14.97 1.20 -20.85
N VAL A 86 15.38 2.01 -19.85
CA VAL A 86 16.52 1.67 -18.99
C VAL A 86 16.16 0.47 -18.12
N ILE A 87 14.99 0.49 -17.50
CA ILE A 87 14.53 -0.58 -16.60
C ILE A 87 14.33 -1.90 -17.36
N ALA A 88 13.77 -1.83 -18.57
CA ALA A 88 13.58 -3.01 -19.43
C ALA A 88 14.90 -3.71 -19.81
N LYS A 89 16.02 -2.98 -19.92
CA LYS A 89 17.35 -3.59 -20.13
C LYS A 89 17.85 -4.44 -18.96
N HIS A 90 17.21 -4.31 -17.80
CA HIS A 90 17.49 -5.09 -16.60
C HIS A 90 16.41 -6.16 -16.33
N ASP A 91 15.60 -6.52 -17.34
CA ASP A 91 14.48 -7.45 -17.22
C ASP A 91 13.39 -6.99 -16.23
N GLY A 92 13.22 -5.66 -16.09
CA GLY A 92 12.25 -5.03 -15.20
C GLY A 92 12.84 -4.52 -13.88
N LEU A 93 11.96 -4.13 -12.96
CA LEU A 93 12.37 -3.55 -11.67
C LEU A 93 13.13 -4.54 -10.79
N HIS A 94 12.80 -5.82 -10.82
CA HIS A 94 13.47 -6.84 -10.02
C HIS A 94 14.98 -6.86 -10.28
N GLY A 95 15.38 -6.96 -11.54
CA GLY A 95 16.79 -6.89 -11.93
C GLY A 95 17.41 -5.52 -11.70
N PHE A 96 16.65 -4.43 -12.00
CA PHE A 96 17.15 -3.08 -11.85
C PHE A 96 17.49 -2.70 -10.40
N MET A 97 16.64 -3.07 -9.44
CA MET A 97 16.85 -2.74 -8.03
C MET A 97 17.40 -3.90 -7.18
N GLN A 98 17.71 -5.04 -7.81
CA GLN A 98 18.19 -6.27 -7.14
C GLN A 98 17.25 -6.75 -6.02
N TRP A 99 15.95 -6.73 -6.33
CA TRP A 99 14.89 -7.20 -5.44
C TRP A 99 14.23 -8.45 -6.02
N ASN A 100 14.43 -9.59 -5.37
CA ASN A 100 13.99 -10.90 -5.86
C ASN A 100 12.67 -11.39 -5.21
N LYS A 101 11.87 -10.49 -4.66
CA LYS A 101 10.57 -10.75 -4.06
C LYS A 101 9.49 -9.97 -4.82
N PRO A 102 8.20 -10.24 -4.57
CA PRO A 102 7.12 -9.54 -5.23
C PRO A 102 7.22 -8.00 -5.20
N LEU A 103 6.73 -7.39 -6.26
CA LEU A 103 6.60 -5.95 -6.45
C LEU A 103 5.17 -5.60 -6.84
N LEU A 104 4.64 -4.53 -6.26
CA LEU A 104 3.45 -3.85 -6.75
C LEU A 104 3.85 -2.51 -7.33
N THR A 105 3.26 -2.11 -8.46
CA THR A 105 3.37 -0.74 -8.98
C THR A 105 2.01 -0.06 -8.95
N ASP A 106 1.98 1.20 -8.50
CA ASP A 106 0.79 2.05 -8.64
C ASP A 106 0.52 2.40 -10.12
N SER A 107 -0.63 3.04 -10.38
CA SER A 107 -1.00 3.42 -11.76
C SER A 107 -0.27 4.67 -12.26
N GLY A 108 0.37 5.44 -11.40
CA GLY A 108 0.89 6.78 -11.67
C GLY A 108 -0.15 7.90 -11.61
N GLY A 109 -1.43 7.57 -11.50
CA GLY A 109 -2.53 8.54 -11.49
C GLY A 109 -2.44 9.55 -10.36
N PHE A 110 -2.32 9.09 -9.12
CA PHE A 110 -2.28 9.96 -7.94
C PHE A 110 -1.18 11.02 -8.00
N GLN A 111 0.02 10.67 -8.49
CA GLN A 111 1.13 11.61 -8.62
C GLN A 111 0.85 12.68 -9.67
N VAL A 112 0.26 12.30 -10.80
CA VAL A 112 -0.15 13.24 -11.85
C VAL A 112 -1.28 14.13 -11.34
N PHE A 113 -2.22 13.60 -10.56
CA PHE A 113 -3.30 14.38 -9.95
C PHE A 113 -2.78 15.38 -8.89
N SER A 114 -1.64 15.14 -8.28
CA SER A 114 -1.01 16.09 -7.36
C SER A 114 -0.34 17.30 -8.05
N LEU A 115 -0.14 17.27 -9.39
CA LEU A 115 0.46 18.35 -10.18
C LEU A 115 -0.57 19.47 -10.46
N GLN A 116 -1.02 20.17 -9.43
CA GLN A 116 -1.99 21.26 -9.56
C GLN A 116 -1.52 22.33 -10.56
N GLY A 117 -2.43 22.76 -11.47
CA GLY A 117 -2.16 23.80 -12.45
C GLY A 117 -1.36 23.40 -13.70
N MET A 118 -0.72 22.24 -13.70
CA MET A 118 0.09 21.74 -14.83
C MET A 118 -0.54 20.54 -15.57
N ARG A 119 -1.79 20.21 -15.26
CA ARG A 119 -2.50 19.04 -15.81
C ARG A 119 -3.85 19.38 -16.43
N LYS A 120 -4.25 18.61 -17.42
CA LYS A 120 -5.58 18.62 -18.01
C LYS A 120 -6.12 17.18 -18.06
N ILE A 121 -7.21 16.92 -17.35
CA ILE A 121 -7.91 15.64 -17.32
C ILE A 121 -8.94 15.62 -18.43
N SER A 122 -9.05 14.53 -19.15
CA SER A 122 -10.08 14.25 -20.16
C SER A 122 -10.48 12.77 -20.09
N GLU A 123 -11.49 12.37 -20.86
CA GLU A 123 -11.91 10.95 -20.93
C GLU A 123 -10.79 10.05 -21.45
N GLU A 124 -9.91 10.55 -22.32
CA GLU A 124 -8.81 9.79 -22.90
C GLU A 124 -7.69 9.54 -21.90
N GLY A 125 -7.48 10.47 -20.94
CA GLY A 125 -6.38 10.41 -19.97
C GLY A 125 -5.97 11.79 -19.47
N VAL A 126 -4.75 11.91 -18.96
CA VAL A 126 -4.22 13.12 -18.33
C VAL A 126 -3.02 13.67 -19.09
N LYS A 127 -3.16 14.90 -19.62
CA LYS A 127 -2.05 15.67 -20.20
C LYS A 127 -1.41 16.52 -19.12
N PHE A 128 -0.08 16.51 -19.05
CA PHE A 128 0.65 17.30 -18.04
C PHE A 128 2.05 17.67 -18.55
N ALA A 129 2.68 18.62 -17.86
CA ALA A 129 4.09 18.94 -18.04
C ALA A 129 4.94 18.16 -17.05
N SER A 130 6.01 17.51 -17.52
CA SER A 130 6.97 16.80 -16.68
C SER A 130 7.60 17.76 -15.66
N PRO A 131 7.60 17.43 -14.38
CA PRO A 131 8.25 18.27 -13.35
C PRO A 131 9.79 18.22 -13.43
N ILE A 132 10.36 17.37 -14.30
CA ILE A 132 11.80 17.20 -14.44
C ILE A 132 12.36 18.18 -15.49
N ASP A 133 11.73 18.26 -16.66
CA ASP A 133 12.25 18.96 -17.85
C ASP A 133 11.16 19.77 -18.58
N GLY A 134 9.92 19.79 -18.08
CA GLY A 134 8.82 20.51 -18.70
C GLY A 134 8.23 19.84 -19.96
N ALA A 135 8.70 18.66 -20.36
CA ALA A 135 8.18 17.94 -21.53
C ALA A 135 6.67 17.70 -21.40
N ARG A 136 5.92 17.86 -22.50
CA ARG A 136 4.49 17.58 -22.53
C ARG A 136 4.26 16.08 -22.64
N LEU A 137 3.59 15.52 -21.66
CA LEU A 137 3.30 14.09 -21.54
C LEU A 137 1.81 13.84 -21.50
N PHE A 138 1.43 12.64 -21.93
CA PHE A 138 0.06 12.18 -21.91
C PHE A 138 -0.01 10.77 -21.33
N LEU A 139 -0.58 10.64 -20.12
CA LEU A 139 -0.77 9.37 -19.44
C LEU A 139 -2.22 8.92 -19.62
N THR A 140 -2.40 7.79 -20.27
CA THR A 140 -3.69 7.13 -20.48
C THR A 140 -3.73 5.80 -19.73
N PRO A 141 -4.91 5.17 -19.57
CA PRO A 141 -4.99 3.80 -19.03
C PRO A 141 -4.08 2.82 -19.75
N GLU A 142 -4.02 2.88 -21.09
CA GLU A 142 -3.19 2.00 -21.91
C GLU A 142 -1.69 2.27 -21.70
N GLU A 143 -1.31 3.55 -21.64
CA GLU A 143 0.08 3.92 -21.38
C GLU A 143 0.52 3.50 -19.97
N SER A 144 -0.34 3.65 -18.95
CA SER A 144 -0.08 3.14 -17.60
C SER A 144 0.15 1.63 -17.59
N MET A 145 -0.66 0.86 -18.34
CA MET A 145 -0.47 -0.60 -18.45
C MET A 145 0.83 -0.94 -19.19
N ARG A 146 1.16 -0.22 -20.27
CA ARG A 146 2.41 -0.40 -21.00
C ARG A 146 3.63 -0.16 -20.09
N ILE A 147 3.60 0.92 -19.31
CA ILE A 147 4.67 1.26 -18.37
C ILE A 147 4.81 0.17 -17.30
N GLN A 148 3.72 -0.22 -16.62
CA GLN A 148 3.76 -1.24 -15.58
C GLN A 148 4.18 -2.61 -16.11
N THR A 149 3.83 -2.94 -17.36
CA THR A 149 4.33 -4.13 -18.05
C THR A 149 5.84 -4.07 -18.27
N ALA A 150 6.38 -2.93 -18.69
CA ALA A 150 7.82 -2.73 -18.84
C ALA A 150 8.57 -2.75 -17.50
N LEU A 151 7.93 -2.30 -16.42
CA LEU A 151 8.46 -2.43 -15.06
C LEU A 151 8.43 -3.88 -14.54
N ASN A 152 7.62 -4.75 -15.15
CA ASN A 152 7.45 -6.16 -14.81
C ASN A 152 7.07 -6.39 -13.33
N SER A 153 6.15 -5.58 -12.79
CA SER A 153 5.65 -5.75 -11.42
C SER A 153 4.70 -6.94 -11.32
N ASP A 154 4.75 -7.70 -10.22
CA ASP A 154 3.84 -8.84 -9.94
C ASP A 154 2.39 -8.40 -9.82
N ILE A 155 2.15 -7.18 -9.34
CA ILE A 155 0.82 -6.57 -9.23
C ILE A 155 0.86 -5.19 -9.88
N ALA A 156 0.05 -5.00 -10.91
CA ALA A 156 -0.24 -3.70 -11.51
C ALA A 156 -1.57 -3.16 -11.00
N MET A 157 -1.69 -1.82 -10.91
CA MET A 157 -2.93 -1.14 -10.54
C MET A 157 -3.59 -0.52 -11.77
N VAL A 158 -4.92 -0.57 -11.85
CA VAL A 158 -5.66 0.15 -12.90
C VAL A 158 -5.43 1.66 -12.80
N PHE A 159 -5.48 2.35 -13.93
CA PHE A 159 -5.45 3.82 -13.94
C PHE A 159 -6.79 4.38 -13.43
N ASP A 160 -6.75 5.27 -12.44
CA ASP A 160 -7.92 5.82 -11.78
C ASP A 160 -7.77 7.31 -11.47
N GLU A 161 -8.88 7.99 -11.22
CA GLU A 161 -8.91 9.35 -10.69
C GLU A 161 -9.37 9.34 -9.24
N CYS A 162 -8.55 9.92 -8.37
CA CYS A 162 -8.88 10.13 -6.98
C CYS A 162 -9.57 11.47 -6.78
N THR A 163 -10.85 11.47 -6.41
CA THR A 163 -11.57 12.69 -6.06
C THR A 163 -10.97 13.32 -4.79
N PRO A 164 -10.50 14.59 -4.82
CA PRO A 164 -10.06 15.26 -3.60
C PRO A 164 -11.20 15.37 -2.59
N TYR A 165 -10.88 15.27 -1.28
CA TYR A 165 -11.88 15.51 -0.24
C TYR A 165 -12.40 16.94 -0.28
N MET A 166 -11.52 17.93 -0.49
CA MET A 166 -11.87 19.34 -0.61
C MET A 166 -11.67 19.84 -2.06
N ILE A 167 -12.69 20.51 -2.60
CA ILE A 167 -12.67 21.19 -3.91
C ILE A 167 -13.11 22.64 -3.68
N ASN A 168 -12.26 23.61 -4.02
CA ASN A 168 -12.54 25.04 -3.83
C ASN A 168 -13.00 25.36 -2.39
N ASP A 169 -12.23 24.91 -1.40
CA ASP A 169 -12.45 25.11 0.04
C ASP A 169 -13.77 24.56 0.61
N ARG A 170 -14.42 23.63 -0.10
CA ARG A 170 -15.57 22.87 0.39
C ARG A 170 -15.41 21.36 0.13
N PRO A 171 -16.11 20.51 0.89
CA PRO A 171 -16.15 19.07 0.57
C PRO A 171 -16.67 18.83 -0.85
N ALA A 172 -16.11 17.81 -1.53
CA ALA A 172 -16.58 17.38 -2.84
C ALA A 172 -18.05 16.96 -2.77
N THR A 173 -18.84 17.37 -3.77
CA THR A 173 -20.24 16.94 -3.88
C THR A 173 -20.38 15.52 -4.39
N SER A 174 -21.57 14.93 -4.22
CA SER A 174 -21.87 13.60 -4.75
C SER A 174 -21.75 13.56 -6.28
N GLU A 175 -22.16 14.63 -6.98
CA GLU A 175 -22.07 14.71 -8.43
C GLU A 175 -20.61 14.78 -8.92
N GLU A 176 -19.74 15.51 -8.20
CA GLU A 176 -18.31 15.57 -8.50
C GLU A 176 -17.65 14.21 -8.29
N ALA A 177 -17.92 13.56 -7.16
CA ALA A 177 -17.43 12.22 -6.86
C ALA A 177 -17.97 11.17 -7.86
N ALA A 178 -19.25 11.26 -8.26
CA ALA A 178 -19.85 10.36 -9.23
C ALA A 178 -19.19 10.47 -10.62
N ARG A 179 -18.95 11.70 -11.10
CA ARG A 179 -18.25 11.91 -12.39
C ARG A 179 -16.86 11.30 -12.40
N SER A 180 -16.07 11.56 -11.37
CA SER A 180 -14.74 11.02 -11.20
C SER A 180 -14.75 9.50 -11.10
N MET A 181 -15.59 8.93 -10.25
CA MET A 181 -15.73 7.49 -10.06
C MET A 181 -16.12 6.77 -11.35
N ARG A 182 -17.12 7.27 -12.08
CA ARG A 182 -17.56 6.65 -13.34
C ARG A 182 -16.52 6.76 -14.44
N MET A 183 -15.71 7.82 -14.48
CA MET A 183 -14.54 7.91 -15.35
C MET A 183 -13.50 6.86 -14.95
N SER A 184 -13.21 6.71 -13.67
CA SER A 184 -12.31 5.65 -13.17
C SER A 184 -12.78 4.24 -13.56
N LEU A 185 -14.09 3.95 -13.55
CA LEU A 185 -14.65 2.68 -14.04
C LEU A 185 -14.39 2.45 -15.53
N ARG A 186 -14.57 3.49 -16.37
CA ARG A 186 -14.26 3.39 -17.81
C ARG A 186 -12.76 3.18 -18.04
N TRP A 187 -11.91 3.88 -17.28
CA TRP A 187 -10.46 3.69 -17.31
C TRP A 187 -10.03 2.31 -16.79
N ALA A 188 -10.71 1.78 -15.78
CA ALA A 188 -10.46 0.43 -15.30
C ALA A 188 -10.75 -0.64 -16.37
N ARG A 189 -11.81 -0.47 -17.15
CA ARG A 189 -12.13 -1.34 -18.31
C ARG A 189 -11.05 -1.27 -19.37
N ARG A 190 -10.65 -0.06 -19.78
CA ARG A 190 -9.56 0.16 -20.74
C ARG A 190 -8.22 -0.40 -20.23
N SER A 191 -7.91 -0.24 -18.94
CA SER A 191 -6.73 -0.84 -18.30
C SER A 191 -6.78 -2.36 -18.41
N ARG A 192 -7.92 -3.01 -18.11
CA ARG A 192 -8.08 -4.45 -18.24
C ARG A 192 -7.90 -4.93 -19.68
N GLU A 193 -8.51 -4.26 -20.64
CA GLU A 193 -8.38 -4.59 -22.07
C GLU A 193 -6.94 -4.47 -22.54
N SER A 194 -6.26 -3.37 -22.19
CA SER A 194 -4.85 -3.17 -22.53
C SER A 194 -3.93 -4.20 -21.85
N PHE A 195 -4.16 -4.50 -20.57
CA PHE A 195 -3.41 -5.52 -19.84
C PHE A 195 -3.50 -6.90 -20.52
N ASN A 196 -4.69 -7.28 -20.97
CA ASN A 196 -4.92 -8.52 -21.70
C ASN A 196 -4.24 -8.51 -23.07
N THR A 197 -4.32 -7.40 -23.81
CA THR A 197 -3.69 -7.23 -25.13
C THR A 197 -2.16 -7.33 -25.04
N LEU A 198 -1.58 -6.81 -23.96
CA LEU A 198 -0.15 -6.91 -23.68
C LEU A 198 0.31 -8.31 -23.26
N ASN A 199 -0.63 -9.27 -23.08
CA ASN A 199 -0.37 -10.61 -22.56
C ASN A 199 0.46 -10.59 -21.26
N ASN A 200 0.18 -9.62 -20.38
CA ASN A 200 0.91 -9.48 -19.13
C ASN A 200 0.64 -10.69 -18.22
N PRO A 201 1.68 -11.45 -17.79
CA PRO A 201 1.50 -12.68 -17.03
C PRO A 201 1.24 -12.45 -15.53
N ASN A 202 1.25 -11.19 -15.09
CA ASN A 202 1.15 -10.80 -13.68
C ASN A 202 -0.30 -10.51 -13.27
N ALA A 203 -0.51 -9.96 -12.09
CA ALA A 203 -1.83 -9.62 -11.57
C ALA A 203 -2.21 -8.16 -11.87
N LEU A 204 -3.52 -7.90 -12.05
CA LEU A 204 -4.09 -6.56 -12.17
C LEU A 204 -5.14 -6.36 -11.09
N PHE A 205 -5.06 -5.26 -10.32
CA PHE A 205 -6.01 -4.89 -9.27
C PHE A 205 -6.89 -3.73 -9.70
N GLY A 206 -8.20 -3.84 -9.39
CA GLY A 206 -9.17 -2.76 -9.53
C GLY A 206 -9.14 -1.84 -8.31
N ILE A 207 -9.53 -0.57 -8.49
CA ILE A 207 -9.56 0.44 -7.42
C ILE A 207 -10.98 0.98 -7.25
N VAL A 208 -11.56 0.74 -6.08
CA VAL A 208 -12.88 1.27 -5.70
C VAL A 208 -12.73 2.75 -5.36
N GLN A 209 -13.38 3.62 -6.13
CA GLN A 209 -13.49 5.05 -5.91
C GLN A 209 -14.94 5.44 -5.52
N GLY A 210 -15.23 6.71 -5.23
CA GLY A 210 -16.59 7.17 -4.88
C GLY A 210 -16.62 8.20 -3.76
N GLY A 211 -15.46 8.79 -3.41
CA GLY A 211 -15.35 9.79 -2.34
C GLY A 211 -15.88 9.25 -1.00
N MET A 212 -16.60 10.11 -0.29
CA MET A 212 -17.21 9.78 1.01
C MET A 212 -18.68 9.31 0.90
N PHE A 213 -19.07 8.79 -0.29
CA PHE A 213 -20.46 8.39 -0.60
C PHE A 213 -20.57 6.88 -0.76
N GLU A 214 -21.24 6.23 0.18
CA GLU A 214 -21.40 4.76 0.24
C GLU A 214 -22.03 4.19 -1.02
N THR A 215 -23.09 4.82 -1.53
CA THR A 215 -23.78 4.38 -2.76
C THR A 215 -22.87 4.43 -4.00
N LEU A 216 -21.98 5.43 -4.09
CA LEU A 216 -21.02 5.52 -5.17
C LEU A 216 -19.91 4.46 -5.04
N ARG A 217 -19.52 4.13 -3.80
CA ARG A 217 -18.60 3.03 -3.52
C ARG A 217 -19.20 1.68 -3.94
N ASP A 218 -20.49 1.48 -3.68
CA ASP A 218 -21.20 0.28 -4.12
C ASP A 218 -21.27 0.21 -5.65
N GLU A 219 -21.63 1.30 -6.35
CA GLU A 219 -21.65 1.38 -7.81
C GLU A 219 -20.26 1.07 -8.40
N SER A 220 -19.20 1.65 -7.80
CA SER A 220 -17.81 1.41 -8.20
C SER A 220 -17.42 -0.05 -8.06
N LEU A 221 -17.73 -0.66 -6.92
CA LEU A 221 -17.39 -2.04 -6.64
C LEU A 221 -18.10 -3.01 -7.58
N GLU A 222 -19.40 -2.84 -7.82
CA GLU A 222 -20.15 -3.70 -8.73
C GLU A 222 -19.60 -3.60 -10.17
N GLY A 223 -19.32 -2.39 -10.66
CA GLY A 223 -18.71 -2.21 -11.98
C GLY A 223 -17.31 -2.85 -12.09
N LEU A 224 -16.50 -2.81 -11.04
CA LEU A 224 -15.20 -3.49 -11.02
C LEU A 224 -15.35 -5.00 -10.98
N LYS A 225 -16.33 -5.55 -10.27
CA LYS A 225 -16.63 -6.99 -10.27
C LYS A 225 -17.05 -7.50 -11.65
N GLU A 226 -17.87 -6.72 -12.38
CA GLU A 226 -18.26 -7.05 -13.75
C GLU A 226 -17.06 -7.08 -14.72
N ILE A 227 -16.09 -6.18 -14.56
CA ILE A 227 -14.85 -6.16 -15.35
C ILE A 227 -13.96 -7.34 -14.98
N GLY A 228 -13.88 -7.68 -13.70
CA GLY A 228 -13.10 -8.79 -13.15
C GLY A 228 -11.61 -8.48 -12.97
N PHE A 229 -11.15 -8.56 -11.71
CA PHE A 229 -9.75 -8.31 -11.32
C PHE A 229 -9.22 -9.44 -10.43
N HIS A 230 -7.90 -9.51 -10.28
CA HIS A 230 -7.24 -10.48 -9.40
C HIS A 230 -7.39 -10.08 -7.93
N GLY A 231 -7.39 -8.77 -7.64
CA GLY A 231 -7.58 -8.18 -6.33
C GLY A 231 -8.29 -6.84 -6.41
N TYR A 232 -8.70 -6.30 -5.27
CA TYR A 232 -9.47 -5.07 -5.18
C TYR A 232 -8.88 -4.14 -4.14
N ALA A 233 -8.62 -2.89 -4.54
CA ALA A 233 -8.14 -1.85 -3.67
C ALA A 233 -9.25 -0.86 -3.31
N ILE A 234 -9.14 -0.23 -2.15
CA ILE A 234 -9.94 0.93 -1.73
C ILE A 234 -9.03 2.15 -1.89
N GLY A 235 -9.34 3.00 -2.88
CA GLY A 235 -8.65 4.26 -3.11
C GLY A 235 -9.44 5.46 -2.56
N GLY A 236 -8.82 6.66 -2.61
CA GLY A 236 -9.47 7.91 -2.23
C GLY A 236 -9.83 8.01 -0.75
N LEU A 237 -9.08 7.35 0.12
CA LEU A 237 -9.08 7.53 1.57
C LEU A 237 -7.71 8.04 2.02
N SER A 238 -7.63 8.67 3.21
CA SER A 238 -6.43 9.36 3.72
C SER A 238 -5.95 10.51 2.81
N VAL A 239 -6.92 11.22 2.22
CA VAL A 239 -6.71 12.37 1.30
C VAL A 239 -7.16 13.70 1.92
N GLY A 240 -7.28 13.77 3.25
CA GLY A 240 -7.63 14.97 4.01
C GLY A 240 -9.00 14.94 4.69
N GLU A 241 -9.73 13.84 4.58
CA GLU A 241 -11.00 13.63 5.28
C GLU A 241 -10.82 13.43 6.79
N PRO A 242 -11.85 13.72 7.62
CA PRO A 242 -11.87 13.34 9.02
C PRO A 242 -11.75 11.82 9.21
N LYS A 243 -11.05 11.39 10.26
CA LYS A 243 -10.86 9.98 10.60
C LYS A 243 -12.17 9.19 10.67
N ALA A 244 -13.23 9.81 11.19
CA ALA A 244 -14.54 9.18 11.31
C ALA A 244 -15.14 8.85 9.94
N ASP A 245 -14.97 9.72 8.94
CA ASP A 245 -15.45 9.48 7.57
C ASP A 245 -14.64 8.37 6.89
N MET A 246 -13.32 8.37 7.05
CA MET A 246 -12.46 7.28 6.56
C MET A 246 -12.92 5.93 7.12
N LEU A 247 -13.11 5.82 8.43
CA LEU A 247 -13.56 4.59 9.08
C LEU A 247 -14.97 4.18 8.64
N ARG A 248 -15.90 5.14 8.48
CA ARG A 248 -17.25 4.86 8.00
C ARG A 248 -17.23 4.22 6.62
N ILE A 249 -16.47 4.81 5.69
CA ILE A 249 -16.34 4.27 4.33
C ILE A 249 -15.62 2.92 4.33
N LEU A 250 -14.55 2.77 5.11
CA LEU A 250 -13.85 1.51 5.23
C LEU A 250 -14.77 0.39 5.74
N ASN A 251 -15.53 0.65 6.81
CA ASN A 251 -16.50 -0.29 7.39
C ASN A 251 -17.61 -0.67 6.39
N HIS A 252 -17.99 0.26 5.51
CA HIS A 252 -18.97 -0.01 4.47
C HIS A 252 -18.40 -0.86 3.34
N VAL A 253 -17.23 -0.53 2.83
CA VAL A 253 -16.67 -1.13 1.60
C VAL A 253 -15.98 -2.47 1.87
N ALA A 254 -15.14 -2.56 2.90
CA ALA A 254 -14.26 -3.70 3.10
C ALA A 254 -14.99 -5.05 3.18
N PRO A 255 -16.13 -5.19 3.92
CA PRO A 255 -16.87 -6.46 3.96
C PRO A 255 -17.53 -6.87 2.64
N ARG A 256 -17.73 -5.91 1.70
CA ARG A 256 -18.36 -6.14 0.40
C ARG A 256 -17.38 -6.55 -0.69
N LEU A 257 -16.08 -6.37 -0.44
CA LEU A 257 -15.03 -6.82 -1.36
C LEU A 257 -15.06 -8.35 -1.50
N PRO A 258 -14.74 -8.90 -2.68
CA PRO A 258 -14.75 -10.34 -2.91
C PRO A 258 -13.90 -11.09 -1.86
N GLU A 259 -14.47 -12.20 -1.36
CA GLU A 259 -13.83 -13.00 -0.31
C GLU A 259 -12.56 -13.70 -0.82
N GLN A 260 -12.61 -14.22 -2.03
CA GLN A 260 -11.54 -15.00 -2.65
C GLN A 260 -10.52 -14.13 -3.42
N SER A 261 -10.43 -12.84 -3.06
CA SER A 261 -9.47 -11.91 -3.64
C SER A 261 -8.75 -11.12 -2.56
N PRO A 262 -7.48 -10.74 -2.76
CA PRO A 262 -6.79 -9.81 -1.86
C PRO A 262 -7.49 -8.45 -1.82
N ARG A 263 -7.49 -7.84 -0.62
CA ARG A 263 -8.10 -6.54 -0.32
C ARG A 263 -7.02 -5.55 0.09
N TYR A 264 -6.88 -4.47 -0.65
CA TYR A 264 -5.80 -3.51 -0.46
C TYR A 264 -6.35 -2.12 -0.07
N LEU A 265 -5.92 -1.56 1.06
CA LEU A 265 -6.20 -0.20 1.48
C LEU A 265 -5.02 0.70 1.15
N MET A 266 -5.19 1.58 0.16
CA MET A 266 -4.11 2.38 -0.42
C MET A 266 -3.76 3.60 0.44
N GLY A 267 -2.46 3.83 0.65
CA GLY A 267 -1.93 5.05 1.24
C GLY A 267 -2.17 5.23 2.74
N VAL A 268 -2.61 4.19 3.44
CA VAL A 268 -2.96 4.22 4.89
C VAL A 268 -1.96 3.37 5.67
N GLY A 269 -1.46 3.74 6.80
CA GLY A 269 -1.57 4.94 7.59
C GLY A 269 -0.69 4.81 8.86
N THR A 270 -1.21 5.28 10.01
CA THR A 270 -0.56 5.06 11.32
C THR A 270 -0.63 3.58 11.74
N PRO A 271 0.19 3.15 12.73
CA PRO A 271 0.06 1.79 13.27
C PRO A 271 -1.37 1.43 13.71
N GLU A 272 -2.09 2.38 14.29
CA GLU A 272 -3.49 2.22 14.69
C GLU A 272 -4.43 2.04 13.48
N ASP A 273 -4.17 2.76 12.38
CA ASP A 273 -4.94 2.62 11.15
C ASP A 273 -4.80 1.25 10.51
N LEU A 274 -3.57 0.70 10.56
CA LEU A 274 -3.29 -0.64 10.06
C LEU A 274 -4.08 -1.69 10.85
N VAL A 275 -4.06 -1.59 12.17
CA VAL A 275 -4.80 -2.52 13.08
C VAL A 275 -6.31 -2.43 12.81
N GLU A 276 -6.86 -1.20 12.67
CA GLU A 276 -8.27 -1.01 12.33
C GLU A 276 -8.61 -1.56 10.94
N GLY A 277 -7.75 -1.33 9.94
CA GLY A 277 -7.93 -1.88 8.60
C GLY A 277 -7.96 -3.40 8.58
N VAL A 278 -7.03 -4.05 9.30
CA VAL A 278 -7.02 -5.52 9.46
C VAL A 278 -8.28 -6.00 10.16
N ALA A 279 -8.75 -5.29 11.18
CA ALA A 279 -10.01 -5.62 11.87
C ALA A 279 -11.23 -5.59 10.94
N GLN A 280 -11.18 -4.81 9.85
CA GLN A 280 -12.22 -4.75 8.80
C GLN A 280 -11.97 -5.71 7.63
N GLY A 281 -10.95 -6.53 7.70
CA GLY A 281 -10.66 -7.55 6.69
C GLY A 281 -9.79 -7.06 5.51
N ILE A 282 -8.95 -6.06 5.71
CA ILE A 282 -7.95 -5.63 4.74
C ILE A 282 -6.71 -6.51 4.84
N ASP A 283 -6.17 -6.89 3.69
CA ASP A 283 -5.02 -7.79 3.54
C ASP A 283 -3.70 -7.05 3.26
N MET A 284 -3.75 -5.90 2.58
CA MET A 284 -2.57 -5.19 2.09
C MET A 284 -2.64 -3.70 2.40
N PHE A 285 -1.48 -3.12 2.72
CA PHE A 285 -1.32 -1.70 3.03
C PHE A 285 -0.02 -1.16 2.47
N ASP A 286 -0.01 0.13 2.12
CA ASP A 286 1.18 0.92 1.89
C ASP A 286 1.04 2.29 2.53
N CYS A 287 2.13 2.91 2.89
CA CYS A 287 2.19 4.32 3.25
C CYS A 287 3.64 4.81 3.24
N VAL A 288 3.85 6.05 2.85
CA VAL A 288 5.16 6.71 2.98
C VAL A 288 5.51 7.10 4.41
N MET A 289 4.54 7.02 5.32
CA MET A 289 4.66 7.52 6.70
C MET A 289 5.82 6.91 7.47
N PRO A 290 6.04 5.58 7.53
CA PRO A 290 7.14 5.02 8.32
C PRO A 290 8.51 5.55 7.86
N THR A 291 8.75 5.65 6.56
CA THR A 291 10.04 6.11 6.03
C THR A 291 10.16 7.64 6.03
N ARG A 292 9.08 8.38 5.71
CA ARG A 292 9.08 9.84 5.73
C ARG A 292 9.23 10.38 7.15
N ASN A 293 8.45 9.85 8.09
CA ASN A 293 8.49 10.28 9.49
C ASN A 293 9.83 9.95 10.14
N ALA A 294 10.41 8.78 9.86
CA ALA A 294 11.74 8.40 10.35
C ALA A 294 12.81 9.43 9.99
N ARG A 295 12.88 9.85 8.72
CA ARG A 295 13.83 10.86 8.27
C ARG A 295 13.60 12.24 8.94
N ASN A 296 12.37 12.51 9.37
CA ASN A 296 12.01 13.72 10.11
C ASN A 296 12.14 13.56 11.64
N GLY A 297 12.62 12.40 12.12
CA GLY A 297 12.84 12.12 13.54
C GLY A 297 11.56 11.78 14.31
N TRP A 298 10.54 11.28 13.61
CA TRP A 298 9.30 10.78 14.23
C TRP A 298 9.27 9.26 14.10
N LEU A 299 9.34 8.58 15.26
CA LEU A 299 9.53 7.13 15.35
C LEU A 299 8.33 6.50 16.05
N PHE A 300 7.91 5.33 15.55
CA PHE A 300 6.80 4.57 16.09
C PHE A 300 7.34 3.44 16.97
N THR A 301 6.85 3.33 18.21
CA THR A 301 7.23 2.26 19.13
C THR A 301 6.00 1.53 19.67
N ARG A 302 6.19 0.41 20.33
CA ARG A 302 5.09 -0.30 21.01
C ARG A 302 4.35 0.62 22.00
N PHE A 303 5.03 1.58 22.60
CA PHE A 303 4.53 2.40 23.70
C PHE A 303 4.24 3.86 23.30
N GLY A 304 3.94 4.09 22.02
CA GLY A 304 3.61 5.41 21.48
C GLY A 304 4.69 5.97 20.58
N ASP A 305 4.53 7.24 20.21
CA ASP A 305 5.40 7.90 19.24
C ASP A 305 6.55 8.64 19.94
N VAL A 306 7.75 8.51 19.40
CA VAL A 306 8.96 9.20 19.86
C VAL A 306 9.35 10.27 18.83
N LYS A 307 9.39 11.54 19.27
CA LYS A 307 9.97 12.65 18.48
C LYS A 307 11.41 12.84 18.92
N ILE A 308 12.34 12.16 18.26
CA ILE A 308 13.74 12.03 18.69
C ILE A 308 14.50 13.36 18.78
N ARG A 309 14.01 14.44 18.15
CA ARG A 309 14.57 15.80 18.24
C ARG A 309 14.36 16.48 19.60
N ASN A 310 13.47 15.94 20.45
CA ASN A 310 13.17 16.51 21.75
C ASN A 310 14.40 16.45 22.67
N ALA A 311 14.67 17.55 23.41
CA ALA A 311 15.85 17.70 24.23
C ALA A 311 15.97 16.67 25.36
N LYS A 312 14.85 16.08 25.81
CA LYS A 312 14.82 15.03 26.84
C LYS A 312 15.58 13.74 26.45
N TYR A 313 15.86 13.54 25.15
CA TYR A 313 16.62 12.37 24.66
C TYR A 313 18.13 12.63 24.51
N ARG A 314 18.60 13.85 24.85
CA ARG A 314 20.00 14.25 24.62
C ARG A 314 21.01 13.37 25.35
N ASP A 315 20.67 12.91 26.53
CA ASP A 315 21.52 12.09 27.43
C ASP A 315 20.85 10.76 27.83
N ASP A 316 19.78 10.36 27.14
CA ASP A 316 19.04 9.13 27.40
C ASP A 316 19.78 7.91 26.81
N THR A 317 20.34 7.06 27.67
CA THR A 317 21.12 5.88 27.27
C THR A 317 20.29 4.64 26.96
N ARG A 318 18.96 4.72 27.17
CA ARG A 318 18.03 3.59 26.87
C ARG A 318 17.89 3.39 25.37
N PRO A 319 17.49 2.17 24.92
CA PRO A 319 17.09 1.94 23.53
C PRO A 319 15.82 2.71 23.18
N LEU A 320 15.57 2.92 21.88
CA LEU A 320 14.38 3.59 21.38
C LEU A 320 13.08 2.85 21.80
N ASP A 321 13.06 1.53 21.69
CA ASP A 321 11.99 0.66 22.13
C ASP A 321 12.63 -0.59 22.78
N PRO A 322 12.46 -0.80 24.10
CA PRO A 322 13.08 -1.93 24.80
C PRO A 322 12.49 -3.30 24.44
N SER A 323 11.30 -3.32 23.82
CA SER A 323 10.66 -4.55 23.32
C SER A 323 11.03 -4.89 21.88
N CYS A 324 11.73 -4.00 21.18
CA CYS A 324 12.05 -4.13 19.77
C CYS A 324 13.42 -4.79 19.54
N SER A 325 13.46 -5.82 18.71
CA SER A 325 14.68 -6.58 18.36
C SER A 325 15.41 -6.05 17.12
N CYS A 326 15.00 -4.92 16.53
CA CYS A 326 15.66 -4.41 15.32
C CYS A 326 17.08 -3.94 15.61
N HIS A 327 17.94 -3.91 14.58
CA HIS A 327 19.32 -3.48 14.68
C HIS A 327 19.49 -2.10 15.38
N THR A 328 18.58 -1.17 15.14
CA THR A 328 18.63 0.15 15.78
C THR A 328 18.44 0.04 17.30
N CYS A 329 17.41 -0.67 17.78
CA CYS A 329 17.11 -0.77 19.20
C CYS A 329 18.11 -1.61 19.99
N THR A 330 18.70 -2.62 19.35
CA THR A 330 19.67 -3.52 20.00
C THR A 330 21.07 -2.93 20.14
N ASN A 331 21.42 -1.93 19.31
CA ASN A 331 22.80 -1.45 19.24
C ASN A 331 22.96 0.05 19.60
N PHE A 332 21.88 0.85 19.55
CA PHE A 332 21.98 2.30 19.68
C PHE A 332 21.03 2.86 20.72
N SER A 333 21.51 3.88 21.45
CA SER A 333 20.72 4.59 22.46
C SER A 333 19.90 5.75 21.84
N LEU A 334 18.88 6.19 22.57
CA LEU A 334 18.11 7.40 22.26
C LEU A 334 19.02 8.63 22.12
N SER A 335 20.04 8.78 23.00
CA SER A 335 20.98 9.90 22.93
C SER A 335 21.78 9.91 21.63
N TYR A 336 22.23 8.75 21.14
CA TYR A 336 22.93 8.65 19.86
C TYR A 336 22.01 8.98 18.68
N LEU A 337 20.80 8.45 18.64
CA LEU A 337 19.82 8.75 17.60
C LEU A 337 19.42 10.24 17.62
N HIS A 338 19.27 10.83 18.83
CA HIS A 338 19.03 12.26 18.98
C HIS A 338 20.20 13.09 18.41
N HIS A 339 21.45 12.73 18.74
CA HIS A 339 22.65 13.38 18.22
C HIS A 339 22.67 13.34 16.68
N LEU A 340 22.54 12.18 16.08
CA LEU A 340 22.55 12.01 14.62
C LEU A 340 21.44 12.81 13.94
N GLN A 341 20.23 12.81 14.52
CA GLN A 341 19.09 13.56 13.99
C GLN A 341 19.29 15.07 14.08
N ARG A 342 19.96 15.56 15.15
CA ARG A 342 20.28 16.98 15.33
C ARG A 342 21.42 17.44 14.41
N ALA A 343 22.37 16.56 14.16
CA ALA A 343 23.49 16.79 13.24
C ALA A 343 23.10 16.63 11.76
N ASN A 344 21.85 16.17 11.47
CA ASN A 344 21.36 15.81 10.13
C ASN A 344 22.22 14.74 9.44
N GLU A 345 22.75 13.79 10.22
CA GLU A 345 23.54 12.69 9.70
C GLU A 345 22.66 11.66 8.97
N ILE A 346 23.11 11.20 7.79
CA ILE A 346 22.39 10.23 6.95
C ILE A 346 22.18 8.93 7.73
N THR A 347 23.16 8.49 8.53
CA THR A 347 23.08 7.31 9.38
C THR A 347 21.89 7.38 10.33
N GLY A 348 21.57 8.55 10.90
CA GLY A 348 20.39 8.75 11.74
C GLY A 348 19.09 8.49 10.98
N ALA A 349 18.95 9.03 9.78
CA ALA A 349 17.79 8.79 8.93
C ALA A 349 17.66 7.30 8.56
N ARG A 350 18.77 6.59 8.32
CA ARG A 350 18.80 5.17 8.00
C ARG A 350 18.38 4.32 9.19
N LEU A 351 18.97 4.49 10.37
CA LEU A 351 18.64 3.76 11.59
C LEU A 351 17.17 3.95 11.99
N ASN A 352 16.68 5.18 11.90
CA ASN A 352 15.30 5.52 12.16
C ASN A 352 14.32 4.83 11.17
N THR A 353 14.69 4.78 9.89
CA THR A 353 13.88 4.14 8.84
C THR A 353 13.83 2.63 9.05
N LEU A 354 14.96 2.00 9.34
CA LEU A 354 15.05 0.58 9.65
C LEU A 354 14.13 0.22 10.83
N HIS A 355 14.18 1.01 11.93
CA HIS A 355 13.32 0.79 13.09
C HIS A 355 11.83 0.90 12.73
N ASN A 356 11.41 1.99 12.07
CA ASN A 356 10.00 2.20 11.74
C ASN A 356 9.45 1.10 10.82
N LEU A 357 10.23 0.65 9.82
CA LEU A 357 9.83 -0.45 8.94
C LEU A 357 9.77 -1.77 9.69
N HIS A 358 10.76 -2.08 10.53
CA HIS A 358 10.73 -3.26 11.38
C HIS A 358 9.48 -3.26 12.26
N PHE A 359 9.14 -2.14 12.89
CA PHE A 359 7.94 -2.03 13.73
C PHE A 359 6.66 -2.32 12.94
N TYR A 360 6.49 -1.69 11.74
CA TYR A 360 5.32 -1.91 10.90
C TYR A 360 5.18 -3.37 10.44
N LEU A 361 6.28 -3.99 10.06
CA LEU A 361 6.27 -5.40 9.62
C LEU A 361 6.08 -6.38 10.78
N THR A 362 6.58 -6.03 11.97
CA THR A 362 6.37 -6.80 13.19
C THR A 362 4.89 -6.83 13.59
N ILE A 363 4.21 -5.68 13.63
CA ILE A 363 2.77 -5.66 13.94
C ILE A 363 1.94 -6.45 12.92
N MET A 364 2.32 -6.44 11.64
CA MET A 364 1.67 -7.31 10.64
C MET A 364 1.87 -8.79 10.95
N SER A 365 3.09 -9.19 11.34
CA SER A 365 3.37 -10.58 11.72
C SER A 365 2.59 -11.01 12.95
N GLU A 366 2.55 -10.17 13.99
CA GLU A 366 1.78 -10.41 15.21
C GLU A 366 0.28 -10.53 14.92
N MET A 367 -0.27 -9.68 14.05
CA MET A 367 -1.67 -9.78 13.63
C MET A 367 -1.97 -11.08 12.89
N ARG A 368 -1.09 -11.52 11.98
CA ARG A 368 -1.24 -12.83 11.31
C ARG A 368 -1.28 -13.99 12.30
N GLU A 369 -0.41 -13.96 13.29
CA GLU A 369 -0.36 -14.97 14.35
C GLU A 369 -1.61 -14.94 15.22
N ALA A 370 -2.03 -13.76 15.64
CA ALA A 370 -3.22 -13.58 16.47
C ALA A 370 -4.50 -14.03 15.72
N ILE A 371 -4.63 -13.76 14.43
CA ILE A 371 -5.76 -14.23 13.61
C ILE A 371 -5.74 -15.76 13.50
N ALA A 372 -4.57 -16.36 13.26
CA ALA A 372 -4.45 -17.81 13.15
C ALA A 372 -4.84 -18.54 14.45
N ASN A 373 -4.61 -17.91 15.59
CA ASN A 373 -4.89 -18.45 16.93
C ASN A 373 -6.27 -18.05 17.49
N GLY A 374 -7.07 -17.27 16.75
CA GLY A 374 -8.39 -16.78 17.22
C GLY A 374 -8.28 -15.79 18.39
N THR A 375 -7.19 -15.05 18.49
CA THR A 375 -6.88 -14.12 19.61
C THR A 375 -6.74 -12.66 19.16
N PHE A 376 -7.12 -12.35 17.91
CA PHE A 376 -6.90 -11.03 17.33
C PHE A 376 -7.57 -9.89 18.12
N ASN A 377 -8.80 -10.09 18.59
CA ASN A 377 -9.49 -9.06 19.38
C ASN A 377 -8.78 -8.78 20.73
N ALA A 378 -8.23 -9.81 21.39
CA ALA A 378 -7.46 -9.64 22.61
C ALA A 378 -6.14 -8.91 22.34
N TRP A 379 -5.43 -9.31 21.29
CA TRP A 379 -4.19 -8.68 20.82
C TRP A 379 -4.42 -7.19 20.48
N ARG A 380 -5.49 -6.87 19.72
CA ARG A 380 -5.86 -5.49 19.34
C ARG A 380 -6.11 -4.59 20.56
N LYS A 381 -6.81 -5.10 21.58
CA LYS A 381 -7.05 -4.38 22.83
C LYS A 381 -5.73 -4.11 23.56
N GLN A 382 -4.87 -5.12 23.68
CA GLN A 382 -3.58 -4.96 24.32
C GLN A 382 -2.68 -3.98 23.57
N PHE A 383 -2.64 -4.06 22.24
CA PHE A 383 -1.92 -3.12 21.40
C PHE A 383 -2.37 -1.67 21.65
N ALA A 384 -3.67 -1.41 21.72
CA ALA A 384 -4.21 -0.08 22.01
C ALA A 384 -3.80 0.43 23.41
N ILE A 385 -3.81 -0.45 24.42
CA ILE A 385 -3.35 -0.12 25.79
C ILE A 385 -1.86 0.22 25.79
N ASP A 386 -1.02 -0.61 25.14
CA ASP A 386 0.42 -0.41 25.05
C ASP A 386 0.73 0.93 24.37
N ARG A 387 0.11 1.22 23.23
CA ARG A 387 0.29 2.47 22.48
C ARG A 387 -0.15 3.71 23.27
N ALA A 388 -1.16 3.59 24.14
CA ALA A 388 -1.63 4.68 24.97
C ALA A 388 -0.78 4.90 26.24
N SER A 389 0.01 3.90 26.66
CA SER A 389 0.71 3.90 27.95
C SER A 389 1.82 4.96 28.04
N LYS A 390 2.43 5.33 26.92
CA LYS A 390 3.59 6.27 26.85
C LYS A 390 4.70 5.94 27.85
N SER A 391 4.79 4.69 28.28
CA SER A 391 5.63 4.24 29.40
C SER A 391 7.13 4.34 29.16
N VAL A 392 7.55 4.65 27.92
CA VAL A 392 8.97 4.79 27.51
C VAL A 392 9.33 6.26 27.21
N GLN A 393 8.38 7.17 27.33
CA GLN A 393 8.57 8.58 27.02
C GLN A 393 9.14 9.40 28.16
#